data_0d96ea9cfb243daccdf1a85104e84d5a
#
_entry.id   0d96ea9cfb243daccdf1a85104e84d5a
#
_cell.length_a   1.000
_cell.length_b   1.000
_cell.length_c   1.000
_cell.angle_alpha   90.00
_cell.angle_beta   90.00
_cell.angle_gamma   90.00
#
_symmetry.space_group_name_H-M   'P 1'
#
loop_
_entity.id
_entity.type
_entity.pdbx_description
1 polymer ?
#
loop_
_entity_poly.entity_id
_entity_poly.type
_entity_poly.pdbx_seq_one_letter_code
_entity_poly.pdbx_strand_id
1 'polypeptide(L)'
;MTTAQELRDKKQTYWDDVAVGHQFPSLVIGPMTPTHLFRWSAAIENWHRIHYDQSFAVYHEGLPNILGQGSWKQSILPRYLKDLCLPDGWPWKVTFQHRAMIVPGDTITVWGTVTKKYEEEGLGFLDLDVGMRLQYDAESCPGRATLLLPIRGGKAIPYPFVPPKKLVS
;
A
#
# COMPACT_ATOMS: atom_id res chain seq x y z
N MET A 1 -9.90 8.48 7.57
CA MET A 1 -8.76 8.09 8.43
C MET A 1 -9.30 7.16 9.50
N THR A 2 -8.67 6.02 9.71
CA THR A 2 -9.02 5.09 10.79
C THR A 2 -8.76 5.75 12.14
N THR A 3 -9.72 5.74 13.03
CA THR A 3 -9.57 6.29 14.38
C THR A 3 -8.73 5.39 15.28
N ALA A 4 -8.22 5.95 16.38
CA ALA A 4 -7.47 5.15 17.37
C ALA A 4 -8.36 4.06 18.02
N GLN A 5 -9.68 4.28 18.09
CA GLN A 5 -10.63 3.29 18.60
C GLN A 5 -10.81 2.14 17.60
N GLU A 6 -11.03 2.45 16.31
CA GLU A 6 -11.14 1.44 15.26
C GLU A 6 -9.88 0.57 15.14
N LEU A 7 -8.69 1.15 15.40
CA LEU A 7 -7.45 0.37 15.45
C LEU A 7 -7.38 -0.56 16.66
N ARG A 8 -7.87 -0.13 17.83
CA ARG A 8 -7.93 -0.97 19.05
C ARG A 8 -8.95 -2.10 18.91
N ASP A 9 -10.07 -1.82 18.24
CA ASP A 9 -11.17 -2.77 18.07
C ASP A 9 -10.98 -3.69 16.85
N LYS A 10 -9.92 -3.47 16.08
CA LYS A 10 -9.63 -4.27 14.89
C LYS A 10 -9.35 -5.73 15.26
N LYS A 11 -10.13 -6.63 14.69
CA LYS A 11 -9.90 -8.07 14.82
C LYS A 11 -8.66 -8.48 14.01
N GLN A 12 -7.79 -9.28 14.63
CA GLN A 12 -6.65 -9.88 13.97
C GLN A 12 -7.12 -10.84 12.87
N THR A 13 -6.56 -10.69 11.67
CA THR A 13 -6.62 -11.71 10.64
C THR A 13 -5.49 -12.70 10.89
N TYR A 14 -5.80 -13.98 11.04
CA TYR A 14 -4.81 -15.02 11.27
C TYR A 14 -4.36 -15.65 9.95
N TRP A 15 -3.13 -16.13 9.92
CA TRP A 15 -2.59 -16.86 8.79
C TRP A 15 -3.46 -18.05 8.40
N ASP A 16 -4.04 -18.74 9.38
CA ASP A 16 -4.92 -19.90 9.19
C ASP A 16 -6.18 -19.56 8.38
N ASP A 17 -6.69 -18.35 8.50
CA ASP A 17 -7.95 -17.90 7.87
C ASP A 17 -7.75 -17.46 6.40
N VAL A 18 -6.50 -17.44 5.91
CA VAL A 18 -6.15 -16.92 4.59
C VAL A 18 -5.67 -18.05 3.70
N ALA A 19 -6.18 -18.13 2.48
CA ALA A 19 -5.78 -19.09 1.45
C ALA A 19 -5.08 -18.40 0.27
N VAL A 20 -4.37 -19.16 -0.56
CA VAL A 20 -3.91 -18.67 -1.87
C VAL A 20 -5.12 -18.27 -2.71
N GLY A 21 -5.07 -17.13 -3.39
CA GLY A 21 -6.18 -16.53 -4.11
C GLY A 21 -7.07 -15.61 -3.26
N HIS A 22 -6.86 -15.55 -1.94
CA HIS A 22 -7.61 -14.63 -1.08
C HIS A 22 -7.36 -13.19 -1.50
N GLN A 23 -8.45 -12.45 -1.70
CA GLN A 23 -8.43 -11.01 -1.99
C GLN A 23 -8.73 -10.26 -0.70
N PHE A 24 -7.77 -9.45 -0.25
CA PHE A 24 -7.99 -8.60 0.90
C PHE A 24 -8.95 -7.44 0.57
N PRO A 25 -9.65 -6.90 1.58
CA PRO A 25 -10.50 -5.72 1.38
C PRO A 25 -9.70 -4.58 0.74
N SER A 26 -10.24 -4.02 -0.34
CA SER A 26 -9.61 -2.89 -1.04
C SER A 26 -9.78 -1.60 -0.26
N LEU A 27 -8.78 -0.70 -0.40
CA LEU A 27 -8.86 0.68 0.09
C LEU A 27 -9.14 1.61 -1.10
N VAL A 28 -10.28 2.28 -1.08
CA VAL A 28 -10.65 3.25 -2.12
C VAL A 28 -10.31 4.67 -1.64
N ILE A 29 -9.60 5.43 -2.47
CA ILE A 29 -9.17 6.80 -2.18
C ILE A 29 -9.56 7.69 -3.36
N GLY A 30 -10.23 8.79 -3.07
CA GLY A 30 -10.61 9.75 -4.12
C GLY A 30 -12.08 10.18 -4.03
N PRO A 31 -12.54 10.96 -5.01
CA PRO A 31 -11.74 11.48 -6.11
C PRO A 31 -10.61 12.39 -5.61
N MET A 32 -9.44 12.30 -6.23
CA MET A 32 -8.30 13.15 -5.91
C MET A 32 -8.59 14.59 -6.30
N THR A 33 -8.17 15.53 -5.48
CA THR A 33 -8.32 16.96 -5.74
C THR A 33 -6.96 17.65 -5.77
N PRO A 34 -6.85 18.84 -6.37
CA PRO A 34 -5.63 19.66 -6.26
C PRO A 34 -5.16 19.85 -4.82
N THR A 35 -6.10 20.00 -3.89
CA THR A 35 -5.80 20.16 -2.46
C THR A 35 -5.12 18.90 -1.87
N HIS A 36 -5.51 17.69 -2.29
CA HIS A 36 -4.85 16.46 -1.85
C HIS A 36 -3.38 16.44 -2.30
N LEU A 37 -3.12 16.81 -3.57
CA LEU A 37 -1.78 16.84 -4.12
C LEU A 37 -0.92 17.93 -3.45
N PHE A 38 -1.46 19.12 -3.29
CA PHE A 38 -0.77 20.24 -2.65
C PHE A 38 -0.44 19.94 -1.17
N ARG A 39 -1.37 19.36 -0.42
CA ARG A 39 -1.13 18.97 0.98
C ARG A 39 0.07 18.01 1.10
N TRP A 40 0.18 17.06 0.19
CA TRP A 40 1.32 16.14 0.18
C TRP A 40 2.62 16.87 -0.18
N SER A 41 2.60 17.72 -1.20
CA SER A 41 3.74 18.55 -1.57
C SER A 41 4.26 19.39 -0.40
N ALA A 42 3.37 20.06 0.30
CA ALA A 42 3.70 20.87 1.46
C ALA A 42 4.25 20.02 2.62
N ALA A 43 3.65 18.84 2.87
CA ALA A 43 4.05 17.97 3.98
C ALA A 43 5.48 17.39 3.82
N ILE A 44 5.94 17.21 2.59
CA ILE A 44 7.28 16.66 2.31
C ILE A 44 8.24 17.70 1.70
N GLU A 45 7.83 18.99 1.69
CA GLU A 45 8.58 20.10 1.12
C GLU A 45 9.06 19.88 -0.33
N ASN A 46 8.25 19.18 -1.13
CA ASN A 46 8.50 19.00 -2.55
C ASN A 46 7.78 20.08 -3.35
N TRP A 47 8.52 21.12 -3.70
CA TRP A 47 8.02 22.29 -4.39
C TRP A 47 8.13 22.21 -5.91
N HIS A 48 8.25 21.01 -6.49
CA HIS A 48 8.21 20.86 -7.94
C HIS A 48 6.82 21.21 -8.47
N ARG A 49 6.75 22.22 -9.32
CA ARG A 49 5.51 22.87 -9.77
C ARG A 49 4.51 21.94 -10.45
N ILE A 50 4.94 20.84 -11.05
CA ILE A 50 4.04 19.85 -11.67
C ILE A 50 3.00 19.25 -10.68
N HIS A 51 3.19 19.39 -9.39
CA HIS A 51 2.31 18.82 -8.39
C HIS A 51 1.23 19.77 -7.87
N TYR A 52 1.33 21.07 -8.17
CA TYR A 52 0.39 22.08 -7.65
C TYR A 52 0.12 23.26 -8.58
N ASP A 53 0.93 23.49 -9.60
CA ASP A 53 0.76 24.58 -10.57
C ASP A 53 0.27 23.99 -11.89
N GLN A 54 -1.04 24.07 -12.12
CA GLN A 54 -1.66 23.49 -13.32
C GLN A 54 -1.15 24.15 -14.61
N SER A 55 -0.97 25.47 -14.61
CA SER A 55 -0.48 26.18 -15.79
C SER A 55 0.93 25.72 -16.16
N PHE A 56 1.79 25.57 -15.20
CA PHE A 56 3.14 25.04 -15.42
C PHE A 56 3.08 23.57 -15.89
N ALA A 57 2.32 22.72 -15.23
CA ALA A 57 2.21 21.30 -15.60
C ALA A 57 1.72 21.11 -17.03
N VAL A 58 0.65 21.84 -17.43
CA VAL A 58 0.02 21.66 -18.74
C VAL A 58 0.79 22.38 -19.84
N TYR A 59 1.10 23.66 -19.67
CA TYR A 59 1.63 24.50 -20.79
C TYR A 59 3.15 24.51 -20.88
N HIS A 60 3.85 24.19 -19.80
CA HIS A 60 5.32 24.15 -19.81
C HIS A 60 5.84 22.72 -19.91
N GLU A 61 5.26 21.78 -19.16
CA GLU A 61 5.71 20.38 -19.11
C GLU A 61 4.90 19.45 -20.05
N GLY A 62 3.81 19.91 -20.66
CA GLY A 62 2.99 19.12 -21.58
C GLY A 62 2.23 17.97 -20.88
N LEU A 63 2.01 18.06 -19.58
CA LEU A 63 1.31 17.05 -18.81
C LEU A 63 -0.21 17.22 -18.91
N PRO A 64 -1.00 16.16 -18.71
CA PRO A 64 -2.46 16.25 -18.81
C PRO A 64 -3.08 17.12 -17.71
N ASN A 65 -2.43 17.24 -16.56
CA ASN A 65 -2.83 18.03 -15.40
C ASN A 65 -1.69 18.06 -14.39
N ILE A 66 -1.89 18.65 -13.20
CA ILE A 66 -0.99 18.44 -12.07
C ILE A 66 -0.99 16.96 -11.66
N LEU A 67 0.14 16.46 -11.18
CA LEU A 67 0.36 15.04 -10.93
C LEU A 67 0.43 14.71 -9.43
N GLY A 68 -0.16 13.58 -9.06
CA GLY A 68 0.10 12.91 -7.79
C GLY A 68 1.55 12.43 -7.72
N GLN A 69 2.20 12.70 -6.60
CA GLN A 69 3.60 12.34 -6.39
C GLN A 69 3.81 10.84 -6.23
N GLY A 70 4.91 10.33 -6.76
CA GLY A 70 5.34 8.94 -6.54
C GLY A 70 5.51 8.61 -5.06
N SER A 71 6.06 9.53 -4.26
CA SER A 71 6.21 9.40 -2.81
C SER A 71 4.88 9.25 -2.07
N TRP A 72 3.78 9.83 -2.58
CA TRP A 72 2.44 9.59 -2.03
C TRP A 72 2.03 8.13 -2.22
N LYS A 73 2.18 7.57 -3.44
CA LYS A 73 1.93 6.15 -3.72
C LYS A 73 2.78 5.25 -2.82
N GLN A 74 4.06 5.62 -2.67
CA GLN A 74 5.03 4.95 -1.80
C GLN A 74 4.62 4.94 -0.32
N SER A 75 3.83 5.89 0.12
CA SER A 75 3.31 5.94 1.49
C SER A 75 2.00 5.19 1.66
N ILE A 76 1.12 5.23 0.65
CA ILE A 76 -0.20 4.62 0.72
C ILE A 76 -0.13 3.10 0.66
N LEU A 77 0.69 2.53 -0.22
CA LEU A 77 0.79 1.07 -0.36
C LEU A 77 1.31 0.38 0.91
N PRO A 78 2.42 0.80 1.54
CA PRO A 78 2.85 0.26 2.83
C PRO A 78 1.84 0.47 3.96
N ARG A 79 1.13 1.61 3.98
CA ARG A 79 0.04 1.84 4.93
C ARG A 79 -1.06 0.80 4.77
N TYR A 80 -1.53 0.54 3.54
CA TYR A 80 -2.51 -0.49 3.25
C TYR A 80 -2.05 -1.86 3.77
N LEU A 81 -0.81 -2.25 3.45
CA LEU A 81 -0.23 -3.52 3.91
C LEU A 81 -0.15 -3.60 5.43
N LYS A 82 0.26 -2.51 6.10
CA LYS A 82 0.26 -2.44 7.56
C LYS A 82 -1.14 -2.62 8.12
N ASP A 83 -2.14 -1.97 7.53
CA ASP A 83 -3.53 -2.08 7.98
C ASP A 83 -4.07 -3.51 7.84
N LEU A 84 -3.59 -4.31 6.88
CA LEU A 84 -3.93 -5.73 6.76
C LEU A 84 -3.32 -6.59 7.87
N CYS A 85 -2.15 -6.22 8.38
CA CYS A 85 -1.39 -6.98 9.36
C CYS A 85 -1.81 -6.73 10.82
N LEU A 86 -2.33 -5.54 11.13
CA LEU A 86 -2.62 -5.13 12.51
C LEU A 86 -3.69 -6.02 13.17
N PRO A 87 -3.59 -6.20 14.52
CA PRO A 87 -2.58 -5.63 15.42
C PRO A 87 -1.24 -6.39 15.50
N ASP A 88 -1.20 -7.69 15.28
CA ASP A 88 -0.09 -8.58 15.65
C ASP A 88 0.73 -9.09 14.44
N GLY A 89 0.36 -8.71 13.23
CA GLY A 89 1.08 -9.07 12.01
C GLY A 89 2.17 -8.06 11.64
N TRP A 90 2.95 -8.36 10.59
CA TRP A 90 4.06 -7.54 10.14
C TRP A 90 4.14 -7.45 8.60
N PRO A 91 4.13 -6.25 7.99
CA PRO A 91 4.43 -6.07 6.58
C PRO A 91 5.95 -6.08 6.39
N TRP A 92 6.49 -7.13 5.81
CA TRP A 92 7.95 -7.32 5.74
C TRP A 92 8.60 -6.71 4.51
N LYS A 93 8.10 -7.07 3.32
CA LYS A 93 8.68 -6.61 2.05
C LYS A 93 7.59 -6.01 1.17
N VAL A 94 7.94 -4.98 0.44
CA VAL A 94 7.13 -4.45 -0.65
C VAL A 94 8.03 -3.95 -1.76
N THR A 95 7.73 -4.33 -2.99
CA THR A 95 8.34 -3.82 -4.21
C THR A 95 7.24 -3.40 -5.16
N PHE A 96 7.40 -2.28 -5.83
CA PHE A 96 6.41 -1.80 -6.79
C PHE A 96 7.05 -0.88 -7.84
N GLN A 97 6.31 -0.59 -8.89
CA GLN A 97 6.73 0.29 -9.96
C GLN A 97 5.69 1.40 -10.16
N HIS A 98 6.14 2.60 -10.49
CA HIS A 98 5.26 3.67 -10.96
C HIS A 98 4.99 3.49 -12.45
N ARG A 99 3.72 3.31 -12.84
CA ARG A 99 3.30 3.08 -14.23
C ARG A 99 2.40 4.18 -14.77
N ALA A 100 1.22 4.38 -14.19
CA ALA A 100 0.30 5.41 -14.62
C ALA A 100 0.33 6.62 -13.68
N MET A 101 0.09 7.80 -14.25
CA MET A 101 -0.06 9.04 -13.49
C MET A 101 -1.38 9.03 -12.73
N ILE A 102 -1.40 9.73 -11.59
CA ILE A 102 -2.63 10.08 -10.87
C ILE A 102 -2.84 11.56 -11.01
N VAL A 103 -4.02 11.98 -11.44
CA VAL A 103 -4.38 13.39 -11.64
C VAL A 103 -5.64 13.74 -10.82
N PRO A 104 -5.95 15.02 -10.64
CA PRO A 104 -7.23 15.45 -10.05
C PRO A 104 -8.43 14.82 -10.78
N GLY A 105 -9.38 14.31 -10.02
CA GLY A 105 -10.54 13.55 -10.51
C GLY A 105 -10.38 12.04 -10.43
N ASP A 106 -9.16 11.53 -10.32
CA ASP A 106 -8.93 10.10 -10.23
C ASP A 106 -9.40 9.51 -8.89
N THR A 107 -9.98 8.32 -8.97
CA THR A 107 -10.26 7.45 -7.82
C THR A 107 -9.35 6.22 -7.91
N ILE A 108 -8.67 5.95 -6.81
CA ILE A 108 -7.67 4.90 -6.72
C ILE A 108 -8.20 3.76 -5.84
N THR A 109 -8.13 2.54 -6.36
CA THR A 109 -8.39 1.32 -5.60
C THR A 109 -7.06 0.65 -5.29
N VAL A 110 -6.68 0.61 -4.01
CA VAL A 110 -5.52 -0.15 -3.52
C VAL A 110 -5.98 -1.57 -3.23
N TRP A 111 -5.29 -2.56 -3.76
CA TRP A 111 -5.69 -3.96 -3.71
C TRP A 111 -4.54 -4.90 -3.39
N GLY A 112 -4.87 -6.11 -2.92
CA GLY A 112 -3.89 -7.17 -2.66
C GLY A 112 -4.54 -8.55 -2.75
N THR A 113 -3.84 -9.46 -3.45
CA THR A 113 -4.26 -10.86 -3.63
C THR A 113 -3.12 -11.78 -3.24
N VAL A 114 -3.43 -12.79 -2.43
CA VAL A 114 -2.43 -13.78 -1.96
C VAL A 114 -2.04 -14.71 -3.11
N THR A 115 -0.75 -14.76 -3.42
CA THR A 115 -0.18 -15.62 -4.46
C THR A 115 0.54 -16.84 -3.88
N LYS A 116 1.04 -16.74 -2.63
CA LYS A 116 1.72 -17.84 -1.96
C LYS A 116 1.48 -17.77 -0.45
N LYS A 117 1.35 -18.93 0.18
CA LYS A 117 1.20 -19.11 1.62
C LYS A 117 2.21 -20.15 2.08
N TYR A 118 3.01 -19.83 3.09
CA TYR A 118 4.02 -20.75 3.61
C TYR A 118 4.37 -20.44 5.07
N GLU A 119 4.96 -21.42 5.74
CA GLU A 119 5.49 -21.30 7.08
C GLU A 119 7.00 -21.47 7.06
N GLU A 120 7.72 -20.65 7.81
CA GLU A 120 9.15 -20.79 8.03
C GLU A 120 9.49 -20.44 9.49
N GLU A 121 10.21 -21.31 10.17
CA GLU A 121 10.59 -21.20 11.59
C GLU A 121 9.41 -20.90 12.54
N GLY A 122 8.21 -21.44 12.23
CA GLY A 122 6.99 -21.25 13.01
C GLY A 122 6.34 -19.88 12.83
N LEU A 123 6.67 -19.14 11.76
CA LEU A 123 6.04 -17.88 11.36
C LEU A 123 5.27 -18.05 10.05
N GLY A 124 4.08 -17.48 10.01
CA GLY A 124 3.18 -17.55 8.85
C GLY A 124 3.42 -16.43 7.85
N PHE A 125 3.88 -16.76 6.65
CA PHE A 125 4.16 -15.83 5.55
C PHE A 125 3.10 -15.90 4.47
N LEU A 126 2.82 -14.76 3.87
CA LEU A 126 1.96 -14.60 2.69
C LEU A 126 2.69 -13.72 1.67
N ASP A 127 2.89 -14.24 0.45
CA ASP A 127 3.28 -13.39 -0.68
C ASP A 127 2.03 -12.93 -1.42
N LEU A 128 2.01 -11.67 -1.84
CA LEU A 128 0.89 -11.02 -2.48
C LEU A 128 1.32 -10.33 -3.77
N ASP A 129 0.46 -10.38 -4.77
CA ASP A 129 0.40 -9.33 -5.78
C ASP A 129 -0.43 -8.17 -5.19
N VAL A 130 0.08 -6.95 -5.35
CA VAL A 130 -0.53 -5.73 -4.80
C VAL A 130 -0.48 -4.62 -5.83
N GLY A 131 -1.35 -3.63 -5.67
CA GLY A 131 -1.29 -2.50 -6.59
C GLY A 131 -2.24 -1.37 -6.25
N MET A 132 -2.21 -0.37 -7.13
CA MET A 132 -3.11 0.79 -7.13
C MET A 132 -3.71 0.93 -8.52
N ARG A 133 -5.00 0.65 -8.65
CA ARG A 133 -5.74 0.73 -9.91
C ARG A 133 -6.59 1.98 -9.96
N LEU A 134 -6.61 2.63 -11.10
CA LEU A 134 -7.46 3.78 -11.37
C LEU A 134 -8.86 3.32 -11.82
N GLN A 135 -9.85 4.20 -11.75
CA GLN A 135 -11.25 3.89 -12.09
C GLN A 135 -11.47 3.41 -13.54
N TYR A 136 -10.52 3.61 -14.42
CA TYR A 136 -10.52 3.15 -15.82
C TYR A 136 -9.59 1.94 -16.05
N ASP A 137 -9.38 1.13 -15.02
CA ASP A 137 -8.58 -0.11 -15.00
C ASP A 137 -7.09 0.04 -15.30
N ALA A 138 -6.56 1.25 -15.39
CA ALA A 138 -5.13 1.45 -15.52
C ALA A 138 -4.42 1.17 -14.19
N GLU A 139 -3.45 0.25 -14.21
CA GLU A 139 -2.64 -0.05 -13.03
C GLU A 139 -1.57 1.04 -12.84
N SER A 140 -1.76 1.86 -11.81
CA SER A 140 -0.86 2.97 -11.51
C SER A 140 0.40 2.54 -10.76
N CYS A 141 0.31 1.47 -9.97
CA CYS A 141 1.40 1.04 -9.11
C CYS A 141 1.36 -0.47 -8.86
N PRO A 142 1.69 -1.31 -9.88
CA PRO A 142 1.77 -2.75 -9.67
C PRO A 142 2.97 -3.12 -8.80
N GLY A 143 2.82 -4.15 -7.97
CA GLY A 143 3.86 -4.56 -7.05
C GLY A 143 3.66 -5.93 -6.45
N ARG A 144 4.59 -6.30 -5.57
CA ARG A 144 4.55 -7.51 -4.75
C ARG A 144 4.87 -7.17 -3.31
N ALA A 145 4.29 -7.93 -2.40
CA ALA A 145 4.54 -7.77 -0.97
C ALA A 145 4.68 -9.12 -0.29
N THR A 146 5.38 -9.13 0.84
CA THR A 146 5.37 -10.26 1.77
C THR A 146 4.89 -9.75 3.13
N LEU A 147 3.86 -10.38 3.65
CA LEU A 147 3.29 -10.12 4.96
C LEU A 147 3.53 -11.31 5.90
N LEU A 148 3.57 -11.03 7.19
CA LEU A 148 3.43 -12.04 8.24
C LEU A 148 2.11 -11.83 8.96
N LEU A 149 1.35 -12.92 9.11
CA LEU A 149 0.19 -12.96 9.99
C LEU A 149 0.43 -13.98 11.11
N PRO A 150 -0.07 -13.73 12.32
CA PRO A 150 0.08 -14.70 13.41
C PRO A 150 -0.65 -15.99 13.07
N ILE A 151 -0.03 -17.12 13.42
CA ILE A 151 -0.63 -18.46 13.38
C ILE A 151 -1.38 -18.67 14.69
N ARG A 152 -2.60 -19.23 14.64
CA ARG A 152 -3.39 -19.51 15.85
C ARG A 152 -2.67 -20.48 16.77
N GLY A 153 -2.45 -20.07 18.02
CA GLY A 153 -1.68 -20.87 18.99
C GLY A 153 -0.19 -20.99 18.69
N GLY A 154 0.29 -20.32 17.63
CA GLY A 154 1.70 -20.25 17.28
C GLY A 154 2.48 -19.22 18.09
N LYS A 155 3.76 -19.07 17.79
CA LYS A 155 4.61 -18.06 18.43
C LYS A 155 4.27 -16.66 17.93
N ALA A 156 4.43 -15.67 18.80
CA ALA A 156 4.31 -14.27 18.41
C ALA A 156 5.37 -13.87 17.38
N ILE A 157 5.00 -13.01 16.45
CA ILE A 157 5.95 -12.40 15.51
C ILE A 157 6.87 -11.48 16.32
N PRO A 158 8.21 -11.66 16.27
CA PRO A 158 9.12 -10.90 17.09
C PRO A 158 9.17 -9.40 16.65
N TYR A 159 9.33 -8.52 17.64
CA TYR A 159 9.59 -7.11 17.39
C TYR A 159 10.84 -6.67 18.16
N PRO A 160 11.86 -6.13 17.48
CA PRO A 160 11.95 -5.92 16.02
C PRO A 160 11.95 -7.25 15.26
N PHE A 161 11.38 -7.22 14.06
CA PHE A 161 11.31 -8.39 13.22
C PHE A 161 12.69 -8.75 12.65
N VAL A 162 13.10 -10.01 12.87
CA VAL A 162 14.32 -10.58 12.30
C VAL A 162 13.91 -11.70 11.36
N PRO A 163 14.15 -11.56 10.05
CA PRO A 163 13.73 -12.57 9.09
C PRO A 163 14.53 -13.88 9.24
N PRO A 164 13.92 -15.03 8.98
CA PRO A 164 14.61 -16.31 8.88
C PRO A 164 15.79 -16.24 7.90
N LYS A 165 16.94 -16.80 8.28
CA LYS A 165 18.17 -16.72 7.46
C LYS A 165 17.96 -17.24 6.03
N LYS A 166 17.19 -18.30 5.86
CA LYS A 166 16.86 -18.92 4.58
C LYS A 166 16.08 -18.00 3.62
N LEU A 167 15.42 -16.96 4.13
CA LEU A 167 14.62 -16.01 3.33
C LEU A 167 15.36 -14.69 3.02
N VAL A 168 16.63 -14.59 3.45
CA VAL A 168 17.46 -13.38 3.27
C VAL A 168 18.60 -13.61 2.26
N SER A 169 18.83 -14.87 1.87
CA SER A 169 19.85 -15.28 0.90
C SER A 169 19.45 -14.93 -0.53
#